data_a52ea4c58ed291fb6fb7888965dd9900
#
_entry.id   a52ea4c58ed291fb6fb7888965dd9900
#
_cell.length_a   1.000
_cell.length_b   1.000
_cell.length_c   1.000
_cell.angle_alpha   90.00
_cell.angle_beta   90.00
_cell.angle_gamma   90.00
#
_symmetry.space_group_name_H-M   'P 1'
#
loop_
_entity.id
_entity.type
_entity.pdbx_description
1 polymer ?
#
loop_
_entity_poly.entity_id
_entity_poly.type
_entity_poly.pdbx_seq_one_letter_code
_entity_poly.pdbx_strand_id
1 'polypeptide(L)'
;MMKKTLLSVILLLAIVFTAHTQQHCFFTHYSTEDGLSQNTVMSILQDHKDNLWFATWDGINRFNGYTFKTYKARQGNYISLTNNRADRMYEDRYGFLWLLTYDNRVHRFDPKTETFEQVPAAGEEGSAFNVHTIEEM
;
A
#
# COMPACT_ATOMS: atom_id res chain seq x y z
N MET A 1 37.12 -51.98 4.13
CA MET A 1 36.14 -51.50 5.12
C MET A 1 35.94 -49.97 5.06
N MET A 2 36.95 -49.15 4.99
CA MET A 2 36.87 -47.65 5.01
C MET A 2 36.00 -47.02 3.90
N LYS A 3 36.01 -47.59 2.67
CA LYS A 3 35.19 -47.00 1.57
C LYS A 3 33.67 -47.11 1.78
N LYS A 4 33.21 -48.21 2.42
CA LYS A 4 31.78 -48.42 2.70
C LYS A 4 31.29 -47.49 3.83
N THR A 5 32.12 -47.26 4.84
CA THR A 5 31.80 -46.32 5.94
C THR A 5 31.79 -44.89 5.47
N LEU A 6 32.72 -44.50 4.59
CA LEU A 6 32.74 -43.16 4.01
C LEU A 6 31.49 -42.85 3.15
N LEU A 7 31.07 -43.86 2.34
CA LEU A 7 29.86 -43.75 1.52
C LEU A 7 28.59 -43.61 2.39
N SER A 8 28.52 -44.32 3.50
CA SER A 8 27.40 -44.26 4.45
C SER A 8 27.31 -42.88 5.13
N VAL A 9 28.44 -42.29 5.49
CA VAL A 9 28.51 -40.98 6.12
C VAL A 9 28.08 -39.88 5.13
N ILE A 10 28.51 -39.95 3.86
CA ILE A 10 28.12 -39.01 2.81
C ILE A 10 26.62 -39.10 2.54
N LEU A 11 26.05 -40.31 2.51
CA LEU A 11 24.62 -40.52 2.32
C LEU A 11 23.80 -39.95 3.49
N LEU A 12 24.28 -40.11 4.73
CA LEU A 12 23.65 -39.56 5.92
C LEU A 12 23.69 -38.02 5.93
N LEU A 13 24.83 -37.43 5.53
CA LEU A 13 24.95 -35.96 5.37
C LEU A 13 24.02 -35.41 4.28
N ALA A 14 23.86 -36.13 3.16
CA ALA A 14 22.94 -35.72 2.10
C ALA A 14 21.46 -35.67 2.55
N ILE A 15 21.07 -36.58 3.45
CA ILE A 15 19.69 -36.61 4.00
C ILE A 15 19.43 -35.41 4.92
N VAL A 16 20.43 -34.93 5.64
CA VAL A 16 20.30 -33.78 6.55
C VAL A 16 20.11 -32.45 5.75
N PHE A 17 20.67 -32.34 4.54
CA PHE A 17 20.54 -31.17 3.70
C PHE A 17 19.16 -31.03 3.03
N THR A 18 18.31 -32.05 3.04
CA THR A 18 16.95 -31.99 2.47
C THR A 18 15.87 -31.59 3.49
N ALA A 19 16.24 -31.19 4.70
CA ALA A 19 15.31 -30.62 5.65
C ALA A 19 14.80 -29.29 5.10
N HIS A 20 13.74 -29.31 4.30
CA HIS A 20 13.01 -28.14 3.85
C HIS A 20 12.40 -27.47 5.07
N THR A 21 12.88 -26.31 5.40
CA THR A 21 12.24 -25.45 6.38
C THR A 21 10.86 -25.07 5.83
N GLN A 22 9.81 -25.66 6.35
CA GLN A 22 8.44 -25.18 6.09
C GLN A 22 8.33 -23.77 6.67
N GLN A 23 8.23 -22.77 5.80
CA GLN A 23 7.89 -21.44 6.24
C GLN A 23 6.44 -21.45 6.72
N HIS A 24 6.24 -21.30 8.01
CA HIS A 24 4.92 -21.07 8.58
C HIS A 24 4.51 -19.64 8.22
N CYS A 25 3.57 -19.52 7.31
CA CYS A 25 2.93 -18.23 7.04
C CYS A 25 1.91 -17.96 8.13
N PHE A 26 2.06 -16.83 8.82
CA PHE A 26 1.05 -16.32 9.75
C PHE A 26 0.24 -15.27 9.01
N PHE A 27 -1.10 -15.38 9.11
CA PHE A 27 -2.02 -14.41 8.55
C PHE A 27 -2.64 -13.61 9.68
N THR A 28 -2.61 -12.28 9.56
CA THR A 28 -3.33 -11.38 10.44
C THR A 28 -4.49 -10.78 9.64
N HIS A 29 -5.69 -10.89 10.16
CA HIS A 29 -6.87 -10.29 9.56
C HIS A 29 -7.12 -8.92 10.20
N TYR A 30 -7.39 -7.92 9.36
CA TYR A 30 -7.78 -6.58 9.79
C TYR A 30 -9.15 -6.24 9.19
N SER A 31 -9.98 -5.62 10.00
CA SER A 31 -11.36 -5.25 9.68
C SER A 31 -11.70 -3.86 10.21
N THR A 32 -12.95 -3.47 10.05
CA THR A 32 -13.47 -2.24 10.67
C THR A 32 -13.42 -2.25 12.20
N GLU A 33 -13.41 -3.43 12.83
CA GLU A 33 -13.25 -3.57 14.27
C GLU A 33 -11.83 -3.21 14.74
N ASP A 34 -10.84 -3.33 13.85
CA ASP A 34 -9.44 -2.99 14.11
C ASP A 34 -9.11 -1.53 13.74
N GLY A 35 -10.08 -0.79 13.20
CA GLY A 35 -9.95 0.62 12.85
C GLY A 35 -9.86 0.94 11.34
N LEU A 36 -9.97 -0.08 10.48
CA LEU A 36 -10.14 0.15 9.04
C LEU A 36 -11.46 0.87 8.77
N SER A 37 -11.49 1.87 7.90
CA SER A 37 -12.69 2.69 7.67
C SER A 37 -13.83 1.93 6.98
N GLN A 38 -13.48 0.91 6.17
CA GLN A 38 -14.44 0.05 5.48
C GLN A 38 -13.72 -1.21 4.96
N ASN A 39 -14.40 -2.37 4.98
CA ASN A 39 -13.80 -3.68 4.63
C ASN A 39 -13.54 -3.88 3.13
N THR A 40 -14.16 -3.08 2.26
CA THR A 40 -13.89 -3.14 0.82
C THR A 40 -12.67 -2.30 0.48
N VAL A 41 -11.55 -2.97 0.25
CA VAL A 41 -10.28 -2.36 -0.12
C VAL A 41 -10.13 -2.38 -1.64
N MET A 42 -9.87 -1.22 -2.23
CA MET A 42 -9.71 -1.04 -3.67
C MET A 42 -8.25 -1.04 -4.12
N SER A 43 -7.37 -0.50 -3.27
CA SER A 43 -5.94 -0.41 -3.54
C SER A 43 -5.15 -0.51 -2.24
N ILE A 44 -3.96 -1.11 -2.33
CA ILE A 44 -3.00 -1.21 -1.22
C ILE A 44 -1.66 -0.71 -1.73
N LEU A 45 -0.99 0.10 -0.92
CA LEU A 45 0.33 0.65 -1.20
C LEU A 45 1.19 0.58 0.07
N GLN A 46 2.45 0.19 -0.05
CA GLN A 46 3.46 0.38 0.98
C GLN A 46 4.30 1.60 0.64
N ASP A 47 4.37 2.57 1.56
CA ASP A 47 5.19 3.77 1.36
C ASP A 47 6.67 3.53 1.75
N HIS A 48 7.54 4.46 1.38
CA HIS A 48 8.98 4.38 1.67
C HIS A 48 9.33 4.43 3.17
N LYS A 49 8.33 4.64 4.05
CA LYS A 49 8.45 4.61 5.52
C LYS A 49 7.86 3.35 6.12
N ASP A 50 7.59 2.34 5.28
CA ASP A 50 6.98 1.06 5.66
C ASP A 50 5.55 1.15 6.22
N ASN A 51 4.85 2.28 6.03
CA ASN A 51 3.42 2.29 6.31
C ASN A 51 2.66 1.61 5.18
N LEU A 52 1.59 0.90 5.54
CA LEU A 52 0.63 0.38 4.56
C LEU A 52 -0.53 1.36 4.42
N TRP A 53 -0.88 1.64 3.17
CA TRP A 53 -2.01 2.50 2.83
C TRP A 53 -3.09 1.68 2.17
N PHE A 54 -4.32 1.88 2.62
CA PHE A 54 -5.50 1.17 2.12
C PHE A 54 -6.51 2.20 1.62
N ALA A 55 -6.77 2.20 0.31
CA ALA A 55 -7.91 2.90 -0.27
C ALA A 55 -9.15 2.04 -0.11
N THR A 56 -10.18 2.58 0.49
CA THR A 56 -11.45 1.88 0.70
C THR A 56 -12.61 2.65 0.09
N TRP A 57 -13.81 2.10 0.18
CA TRP A 57 -15.02 2.82 -0.23
C TRP A 57 -15.37 3.99 0.69
N ASP A 58 -14.81 4.07 1.89
CA ASP A 58 -15.14 5.11 2.88
C ASP A 58 -13.89 5.73 3.54
N GLY A 59 -12.89 6.04 2.75
CA GLY A 59 -11.69 6.76 3.18
C GLY A 59 -10.40 6.05 2.83
N ILE A 60 -9.32 6.78 3.05
CA ILE A 60 -7.95 6.31 2.92
C ILE A 60 -7.44 6.02 4.33
N ASN A 61 -6.81 4.86 4.52
CA ASN A 61 -6.30 4.45 5.82
C ASN A 61 -4.80 4.26 5.73
N ARG A 62 -4.06 4.84 6.68
CA ARG A 62 -2.65 4.57 6.90
C ARG A 62 -2.49 3.66 8.10
N PHE A 63 -1.78 2.56 7.93
CA PHE A 63 -1.43 1.61 8.99
C PHE A 63 0.07 1.63 9.21
N ASN A 64 0.49 1.89 10.43
CA ASN A 64 1.90 1.99 10.83
C ASN A 64 2.45 0.70 11.48
N GLY A 65 1.76 -0.43 11.31
CA GLY A 65 2.06 -1.69 11.98
C GLY A 65 1.29 -1.91 13.28
N TYR A 66 0.67 -0.87 13.84
CA TYR A 66 -0.04 -0.92 15.14
C TYR A 66 -1.45 -0.36 15.08
N THR A 67 -1.64 0.77 14.41
CA THR A 67 -2.91 1.51 14.41
C THR A 67 -3.26 2.02 13.03
N PHE A 68 -4.56 2.13 12.76
CA PHE A 68 -5.09 2.78 11.58
C PHE A 68 -5.32 4.27 11.84
N LYS A 69 -4.92 5.11 10.89
CA LYS A 69 -5.31 6.52 10.81
C LYS A 69 -6.11 6.73 9.53
N THR A 70 -7.35 7.19 9.66
CA THR A 70 -8.28 7.37 8.54
C THR A 70 -8.33 8.81 8.09
N TYR A 71 -8.32 9.01 6.78
CA TYR A 71 -8.50 10.28 6.09
C TYR A 71 -9.77 10.21 5.25
N LYS A 72 -10.67 11.19 5.42
CA LYS A 72 -11.97 11.27 4.72
C LYS A 72 -12.17 12.65 4.10
N ALA A 73 -13.03 12.69 3.08
CA ALA A 73 -13.53 13.92 2.51
C ALA A 73 -14.28 14.73 3.56
N ARG A 74 -14.07 16.06 3.55
CA ARG A 74 -14.79 17.02 4.41
C ARG A 74 -15.37 18.12 3.54
N GLN A 75 -16.69 18.26 3.56
CA GLN A 75 -17.36 19.32 2.82
C GLN A 75 -16.83 20.70 3.23
N GLY A 76 -16.56 21.53 2.22
CA GLY A 76 -16.05 22.89 2.43
C GLY A 76 -14.58 22.99 2.85
N ASN A 77 -13.87 21.88 2.88
CA ASN A 77 -12.43 21.88 3.19
C ASN A 77 -11.63 21.54 1.94
N TYR A 78 -10.99 22.55 1.34
CA TYR A 78 -10.17 22.42 0.12
C TYR A 78 -8.87 21.62 0.30
N ILE A 79 -8.47 21.33 1.55
CA ILE A 79 -7.29 20.52 1.89
C ILE A 79 -7.65 19.09 2.25
N SER A 80 -8.83 18.63 1.89
CA SER A 80 -9.29 17.27 2.08
C SER A 80 -9.63 16.61 0.74
N LEU A 81 -9.85 15.29 0.77
CA LEU A 81 -10.39 14.54 -0.38
C LEU A 81 -11.75 15.13 -0.81
N THR A 82 -12.04 15.06 -2.11
CA THR A 82 -13.37 15.38 -2.66
C THR A 82 -14.34 14.23 -2.54
N ASN A 83 -13.82 12.99 -2.50
CA ASN A 83 -14.59 11.77 -2.38
C ASN A 83 -13.90 10.80 -1.42
N ASN A 84 -14.66 10.10 -0.58
CA ASN A 84 -14.12 9.10 0.33
C ASN A 84 -13.58 7.87 -0.40
N ARG A 85 -14.14 7.53 -1.55
CA ARG A 85 -13.69 6.38 -2.34
C ARG A 85 -12.51 6.78 -3.23
N ALA A 86 -11.37 6.14 -3.02
CA ALA A 86 -10.26 6.16 -3.95
C ALA A 86 -10.06 4.77 -4.56
N ASP A 87 -9.80 4.76 -5.85
CA ASP A 87 -9.66 3.53 -6.62
C ASP A 87 -8.20 3.13 -6.82
N ARG A 88 -7.28 4.10 -6.90
CA ARG A 88 -5.84 3.86 -7.07
C ARG A 88 -5.00 4.78 -6.20
N MET A 89 -3.83 4.29 -5.81
CA MET A 89 -2.82 5.04 -5.09
C MET A 89 -1.44 4.76 -5.66
N TYR A 90 -0.59 5.78 -5.65
CA TYR A 90 0.81 5.71 -6.05
C TYR A 90 1.65 6.61 -5.15
N GLU A 91 2.89 6.22 -4.84
CA GLU A 91 3.87 7.08 -4.16
C GLU A 91 4.94 7.50 -5.15
N ASP A 92 5.21 8.80 -5.22
CA ASP A 92 6.28 9.33 -6.06
C ASP A 92 7.65 9.29 -5.35
N ARG A 93 8.72 9.56 -6.11
CA ARG A 93 10.10 9.59 -5.58
C ARG A 93 10.36 10.64 -4.49
N TYR A 94 9.45 11.58 -4.28
CA TYR A 94 9.53 12.61 -3.25
C TYR A 94 8.75 12.24 -1.98
N GLY A 95 8.02 11.12 -2.02
CA GLY A 95 7.19 10.60 -0.92
C GLY A 95 5.80 11.24 -0.83
N PHE A 96 5.33 11.92 -1.88
CA PHE A 96 3.93 12.32 -1.99
C PHE A 96 3.09 11.14 -2.44
N LEU A 97 1.88 10.99 -1.88
CA LEU A 97 0.94 10.00 -2.36
C LEU A 97 -0.03 10.65 -3.36
N TRP A 98 -0.18 10.00 -4.48
CA TRP A 98 -1.12 10.37 -5.53
C TRP A 98 -2.30 9.42 -5.50
N LEU A 99 -3.50 9.97 -5.55
CA LEU A 99 -4.75 9.22 -5.41
C LEU A 99 -5.69 9.58 -6.55
N LEU A 100 -6.27 8.56 -7.17
CA LEU A 100 -7.38 8.70 -8.09
C LEU A 100 -8.66 8.34 -7.35
N THR A 101 -9.56 9.32 -7.20
CA THR A 101 -10.87 9.11 -6.57
C THR A 101 -11.91 8.65 -7.59
N TYR A 102 -13.01 8.05 -7.11
CA TYR A 102 -14.09 7.50 -7.93
C TYR A 102 -14.73 8.53 -8.89
N ASP A 103 -14.72 9.81 -8.52
CA ASP A 103 -15.18 10.93 -9.34
C ASP A 103 -14.13 11.41 -10.36
N ASN A 104 -13.12 10.57 -10.66
CA ASN A 104 -12.01 10.82 -11.60
C ASN A 104 -11.19 12.08 -11.28
N ARG A 105 -11.07 12.42 -10.01
CA ARG A 105 -10.21 13.51 -9.55
C ARG A 105 -8.90 12.96 -9.02
N VAL A 106 -7.82 13.67 -9.31
CA VAL A 106 -6.49 13.36 -8.80
C VAL A 106 -6.22 14.23 -7.58
N HIS A 107 -5.74 13.62 -6.52
CA HIS A 107 -5.30 14.30 -5.31
C HIS A 107 -3.86 13.95 -5.01
N ARG A 108 -3.10 14.93 -4.56
CA ARG A 108 -1.77 14.74 -4.00
C ARG A 108 -1.86 14.91 -2.48
N PHE A 109 -1.39 13.91 -1.74
CA PHE A 109 -1.28 13.96 -0.30
C PHE A 109 0.17 14.26 0.11
N ASP A 110 0.35 15.26 0.96
CA ASP A 110 1.63 15.55 1.60
C ASP A 110 1.68 14.88 2.98
N PRO A 111 2.54 13.87 3.19
CA PRO A 111 2.64 13.18 4.48
C PRO A 111 3.25 14.02 5.60
N LYS A 112 3.86 15.19 5.30
CA LYS A 112 4.41 16.10 6.30
C LYS A 112 3.33 16.99 6.92
N THR A 113 2.46 17.52 6.07
CA THR A 113 1.35 18.40 6.49
C THR A 113 0.07 17.62 6.72
N GLU A 114 0.01 16.38 6.23
CA GLU A 114 -1.18 15.50 6.22
C GLU A 114 -2.39 16.15 5.52
N THR A 115 -2.12 16.88 4.45
CA THR A 115 -3.13 17.57 3.66
C THR A 115 -3.23 16.99 2.26
N PHE A 116 -4.42 17.08 1.68
CA PHE A 116 -4.68 16.73 0.29
C PHE A 116 -4.82 18.01 -0.55
N GLU A 117 -4.23 18.00 -1.72
CA GLU A 117 -4.39 19.01 -2.73
C GLU A 117 -5.03 18.37 -3.96
N GLN A 118 -6.14 18.92 -4.42
CA GLN A 118 -6.73 18.49 -5.68
C GLN A 118 -5.87 19.02 -6.83
N VAL A 119 -5.46 18.11 -7.73
CA VAL A 119 -4.70 18.49 -8.93
C VAL A 119 -5.68 18.71 -10.08
N PRO A 120 -5.64 19.86 -10.78
CA PRO A 120 -6.50 20.12 -11.91
C PRO A 120 -6.32 19.08 -13.02
N ALA A 121 -7.42 18.70 -13.68
CA ALA A 121 -7.36 17.79 -14.82
C ALA A 121 -6.65 18.44 -16.00
N ALA A 122 -6.00 17.62 -16.85
CA ALA A 122 -5.35 18.10 -18.07
C ALA A 122 -6.39 18.82 -18.97
N GLY A 123 -6.21 20.09 -19.23
CA GLY A 123 -7.13 20.95 -20.02
C GLY A 123 -7.79 22.08 -19.24
N GLU A 124 -7.73 22.09 -17.92
CA GLU A 124 -8.05 23.28 -17.11
C GLU A 124 -6.82 24.19 -17.04
N GLU A 125 -7.01 25.52 -17.09
CA GLU A 125 -5.90 26.50 -17.07
C GLU A 125 -4.99 26.25 -15.87
N GLY A 126 -3.72 25.83 -16.17
CA GLY A 126 -2.69 25.55 -15.17
C GLY A 126 -2.34 24.07 -14.96
N SER A 127 -2.97 23.11 -15.64
CA SER A 127 -2.69 21.70 -15.43
C SER A 127 -1.63 21.15 -16.42
N ALA A 128 -0.55 20.63 -15.86
CA ALA A 128 0.47 19.86 -16.60
C ALA A 128 0.28 18.33 -16.48
N PHE A 129 -0.83 17.86 -15.89
CA PHE A 129 -1.01 16.44 -15.60
C PHE A 129 -2.04 15.76 -16.48
N ASN A 130 -1.61 14.64 -17.08
CA ASN A 130 -2.51 13.67 -17.71
C ASN A 130 -2.60 12.45 -16.80
N VAL A 131 -3.80 11.94 -16.53
CA VAL A 131 -4.04 10.77 -15.64
C VAL A 131 -3.26 9.53 -16.10
N HIS A 132 -2.95 9.40 -17.39
CA HIS A 132 -2.10 8.34 -17.93
C HIS A 132 -0.62 8.43 -17.51
N THR A 133 -0.14 9.59 -17.08
CA THR A 133 1.26 9.80 -16.66
C THR A 133 1.57 9.15 -15.31
N ILE A 134 0.55 8.81 -14.52
CA ILE A 134 0.72 8.14 -13.22
C ILE A 134 1.14 6.67 -13.39
N GLU A 135 0.84 6.05 -14.52
CA GLU A 135 1.20 4.64 -14.79
C GLU A 135 2.65 4.46 -15.28
N GLU A 136 3.34 5.55 -15.66
CA GLU A 136 4.68 5.50 -16.25
C GLU A 136 5.78 6.14 -15.36
N MET A 137 5.47 6.63 -14.17
CA MET A 137 6.45 7.21 -13.23
C MET A 137 6.91 6.21 -12.18
#